data_37377a2d8fb5cbf35992d653b981d338
#
_entry.id   37377a2d8fb5cbf35992d653b981d338
#
_cell.length_a   1.000
_cell.length_b   1.000
_cell.length_c   1.000
_cell.angle_alpha   90.00
_cell.angle_beta   90.00
_cell.angle_gamma   90.00
#
_symmetry.space_group_name_H-M   'P 1'
#
loop_
_entity.id
_entity.type
_entity.pdbx_description
1 polymer ?
#
loop_
_entity_poly.entity_id
_entity_poly.type
_entity_poly.pdbx_seq_one_letter_code
_entity_poly.pdbx_strand_id
1 'polypeptide(L)'
;GRMFSMINRVDAPESKAYLELFDQLWNDQSHLKDVTDKVLESITTAYQENSPEFLYFYALYNIFGSFLEQVNEDDLPSEANGFKESQVWNKLYTFQKDAVIAIISKLEQYNGCILADSVGLGKTFTALAVIKYYENRNLRVLVLCPKKLSDNWMTYKANYVNNPIAGDSLRYDVLYHPD
;
A
#
# COMPACT_ATOMS: atom_id res chain seq x y z
N GLY A 1 3.01 -22.58 17.23
CA GLY A 1 2.44 -23.52 18.20
C GLY A 1 0.93 -23.32 18.30
N ARG A 2 0.16 -24.42 18.28
CA ARG A 2 -1.29 -24.35 18.52
C ARG A 2 -1.51 -24.06 20.00
N MET A 3 -2.14 -22.93 20.30
CA MET A 3 -2.58 -22.61 21.65
C MET A 3 -3.96 -23.28 21.86
N PHE A 4 -4.01 -24.25 22.77
CA PHE A 4 -5.29 -24.83 23.21
C PHE A 4 -5.71 -24.08 24.46
N SER A 5 -6.81 -23.34 24.40
CA SER A 5 -7.44 -22.84 25.62
C SER A 5 -8.45 -23.88 26.13
N MET A 6 -8.21 -24.41 27.33
CA MET A 6 -9.18 -25.20 28.05
C MET A 6 -9.96 -24.31 29.02
N ILE A 7 -11.27 -24.25 28.85
CA ILE A 7 -12.15 -23.54 29.76
C ILE A 7 -12.80 -24.63 30.64
N ASN A 8 -12.46 -24.64 31.93
CA ASN A 8 -13.09 -25.53 32.93
C ASN A 8 -13.95 -24.68 33.85
N ARG A 9 -15.18 -25.16 34.12
CA ARG A 9 -16.04 -24.60 35.16
C ARG A 9 -15.83 -25.38 36.42
N VAL A 10 -15.47 -24.69 37.50
CA VAL A 10 -15.30 -25.28 38.84
C VAL A 10 -16.22 -24.55 39.80
N ASP A 11 -17.07 -25.29 40.49
CA ASP A 11 -18.03 -24.74 41.46
C ASP A 11 -17.47 -24.90 42.90
N ALA A 12 -18.11 -24.23 43.86
CA ALA A 12 -17.73 -24.36 45.28
C ALA A 12 -18.00 -25.80 45.80
N PRO A 13 -17.18 -26.34 46.73
CA PRO A 13 -16.09 -25.67 47.44
C PRO A 13 -14.73 -25.67 46.74
N GLU A 14 -14.59 -26.40 45.63
CA GLU A 14 -13.29 -26.60 44.96
C GLU A 14 -12.76 -25.31 44.31
N SER A 15 -13.64 -24.41 43.87
CA SER A 15 -13.27 -23.12 43.32
C SER A 15 -12.49 -22.23 44.28
N LYS A 16 -12.62 -22.42 45.59
CA LYS A 16 -11.97 -21.60 46.61
C LYS A 16 -10.43 -21.62 46.51
N ALA A 17 -9.86 -22.82 46.31
CA ALA A 17 -8.44 -23.00 46.19
C ALA A 17 -7.87 -22.30 44.93
N TYR A 18 -8.62 -22.30 43.83
CA TYR A 18 -8.22 -21.59 42.58
C TYR A 18 -8.33 -20.09 42.73
N LEU A 19 -9.31 -19.56 43.47
CA LEU A 19 -9.43 -18.13 43.76
C LEU A 19 -8.28 -17.66 44.64
N GLU A 20 -7.92 -18.41 45.69
CA GLU A 20 -6.80 -18.11 46.58
C GLU A 20 -5.46 -18.09 45.77
N LEU A 21 -5.27 -19.03 44.88
CA LEU A 21 -4.10 -19.05 43.99
C LEU A 21 -4.09 -17.84 43.01
N PHE A 22 -5.24 -17.51 42.45
CA PHE A 22 -5.39 -16.33 41.60
C PHE A 22 -5.05 -15.05 42.36
N ASP A 23 -5.58 -14.87 43.57
CA ASP A 23 -5.31 -13.69 44.40
C ASP A 23 -3.83 -13.57 44.77
N GLN A 24 -3.17 -14.71 45.05
CA GLN A 24 -1.73 -14.72 45.31
C GLN A 24 -0.94 -14.26 44.06
N LEU A 25 -1.26 -14.81 42.89
CA LEU A 25 -0.61 -14.41 41.62
C LEU A 25 -0.92 -12.98 41.26
N TRP A 26 -2.18 -12.53 41.40
CA TRP A 26 -2.60 -11.17 41.04
C TRP A 26 -1.93 -10.10 41.88
N ASN A 27 -1.66 -10.38 43.16
CA ASN A 27 -1.00 -9.45 44.08
C ASN A 27 0.52 -9.58 44.07
N ASP A 28 1.10 -10.46 43.28
CA ASP A 28 2.55 -10.64 43.18
C ASP A 28 3.19 -9.58 42.27
N GLN A 29 3.58 -8.46 42.86
CA GLN A 29 4.25 -7.37 42.18
C GLN A 29 5.66 -7.71 41.66
N SER A 30 6.23 -8.86 42.05
CA SER A 30 7.55 -9.28 41.56
C SER A 30 7.47 -9.93 40.18
N HIS A 31 6.34 -10.56 39.85
CA HIS A 31 6.12 -11.27 38.58
C HIS A 31 5.09 -10.60 37.69
N LEU A 32 4.17 -9.82 38.24
CA LEU A 32 3.14 -9.09 37.50
C LEU A 32 3.39 -7.59 37.55
N LYS A 33 3.24 -6.93 36.41
CA LYS A 33 3.31 -5.49 36.28
C LYS A 33 1.95 -4.95 35.92
N ASP A 34 1.43 -4.03 36.70
CA ASP A 34 0.24 -3.28 36.33
C ASP A 34 0.53 -2.38 35.12
N VAL A 35 -0.18 -2.60 34.04
CA VAL A 35 -0.08 -1.83 32.80
C VAL A 35 -1.36 -1.06 32.49
N THR A 36 -2.30 -0.98 33.44
CA THR A 36 -3.61 -0.36 33.27
C THR A 36 -3.49 1.09 32.75
N ASP A 37 -2.65 1.88 33.38
CA ASP A 37 -2.47 3.29 32.98
C ASP A 37 -1.93 3.41 31.56
N LYS A 38 -0.99 2.55 31.15
CA LYS A 38 -0.46 2.54 29.79
C LYS A 38 -1.49 2.13 28.76
N VAL A 39 -2.33 1.16 29.09
CA VAL A 39 -3.43 0.70 28.23
C VAL A 39 -4.49 1.78 28.11
N LEU A 40 -4.86 2.42 29.25
CA LEU A 40 -5.82 3.53 29.25
C LEU A 40 -5.30 4.74 28.46
N GLU A 41 -4.03 5.08 28.61
CA GLU A 41 -3.40 6.16 27.82
C GLU A 41 -3.45 5.84 26.33
N SER A 42 -3.11 4.63 25.94
CA SER A 42 -3.18 4.19 24.54
C SER A 42 -4.60 4.20 24.00
N ILE A 43 -5.59 3.75 24.79
CA ILE A 43 -7.01 3.80 24.44
C ILE A 43 -7.49 5.24 24.36
N THR A 44 -7.13 6.09 25.30
CA THR A 44 -7.53 7.50 25.32
C THR A 44 -6.95 8.25 24.12
N THR A 45 -5.71 7.94 23.74
CA THR A 45 -5.09 8.50 22.53
C THR A 45 -5.82 8.07 21.26
N ALA A 46 -6.29 6.81 21.21
CA ALA A 46 -7.09 6.31 20.09
C ALA A 46 -8.52 6.90 20.06
N TYR A 47 -9.07 7.25 21.23
CA TYR A 47 -10.41 7.84 21.37
C TYR A 47 -10.41 9.38 21.44
N GLN A 48 -9.26 10.05 21.34
CA GLN A 48 -9.28 11.49 21.07
C GLN A 48 -10.04 11.71 19.77
N GLU A 49 -10.84 12.78 19.71
CA GLU A 49 -11.68 13.14 18.55
C GLU A 49 -10.83 13.35 17.28
N ASN A 50 -10.37 12.25 16.74
CA ASN A 50 -9.72 12.25 15.44
C ASN A 50 -10.81 12.28 14.38
N SER A 51 -10.67 13.13 13.38
CA SER A 51 -11.60 13.16 12.28
C SER A 51 -11.71 11.75 11.63
N PRO A 52 -12.87 11.36 11.08
CA PRO A 52 -13.02 10.09 10.37
C PRO A 52 -11.94 9.91 9.28
N GLU A 53 -11.50 11.00 8.69
CA GLU A 53 -10.42 11.05 7.71
C GLU A 53 -9.07 10.64 8.32
N PHE A 54 -8.73 11.16 9.49
CA PHE A 54 -7.52 10.79 10.21
C PHE A 54 -7.53 9.30 10.59
N LEU A 55 -8.65 8.79 11.11
CA LEU A 55 -8.80 7.37 11.46
C LEU A 55 -8.66 6.47 10.23
N TYR A 56 -9.20 6.89 9.10
CA TYR A 56 -9.05 6.19 7.83
C TYR A 56 -7.59 6.12 7.39
N PHE A 57 -6.89 7.26 7.34
CA PHE A 57 -5.48 7.30 6.98
C PHE A 57 -4.59 6.58 7.98
N TYR A 58 -4.89 6.66 9.27
CA TYR A 58 -4.17 5.94 10.31
C TYR A 58 -4.34 4.42 10.19
N ALA A 59 -5.55 3.95 9.91
CA ALA A 59 -5.81 2.55 9.63
C ALA A 59 -5.06 2.07 8.37
N LEU A 60 -5.11 2.85 7.30
CA LEU A 60 -4.34 2.56 6.07
C LEU A 60 -2.84 2.52 6.34
N TYR A 61 -2.30 3.47 7.10
CA TYR A 61 -0.88 3.49 7.46
C TYR A 61 -0.48 2.24 8.26
N ASN A 62 -1.30 1.80 9.23
CA ASN A 62 -1.01 0.59 10.00
C ASN A 62 -1.13 -0.71 9.17
N ILE A 63 -2.03 -0.75 8.18
CA ILE A 63 -2.17 -1.90 7.29
C ILE A 63 -1.02 -1.93 6.25
N PHE A 64 -0.63 -0.78 5.75
CA PHE A 64 0.32 -0.66 4.64
C PHE A 64 1.68 -0.10 5.05
N GLY A 65 1.86 0.36 6.29
CA GLY A 65 3.08 0.99 6.77
C GLY A 65 4.31 0.10 6.64
N SER A 66 4.21 -1.17 7.03
CA SER A 66 5.28 -2.16 6.84
C SER A 66 5.60 -2.43 5.36
N PHE A 67 4.65 -2.17 4.48
CA PHE A 67 4.82 -2.26 3.03
C PHE A 67 5.49 -1.00 2.48
N LEU A 68 5.13 0.19 2.99
CA LEU A 68 5.75 1.46 2.60
C LEU A 68 7.19 1.56 3.10
N GLU A 69 7.51 1.02 4.27
CA GLU A 69 8.89 0.94 4.79
C GLU A 69 9.80 0.02 3.97
N GLN A 70 9.23 -0.92 3.22
CA GLN A 70 9.96 -1.81 2.31
C GLN A 70 10.18 -1.21 0.92
N VAL A 71 9.52 -0.09 0.59
CA VAL A 71 9.63 0.57 -0.72
C VAL A 71 10.57 1.76 -0.58
N ASN A 72 11.86 1.51 -0.65
CA ASN A 72 12.86 2.57 -0.79
C ASN A 72 13.04 2.92 -2.28
N GLU A 73 13.28 4.20 -2.58
CA GLU A 73 13.66 4.65 -3.93
C GLU A 73 14.90 3.91 -4.47
N ASP A 74 15.72 3.35 -3.60
CA ASP A 74 16.90 2.56 -3.93
C ASP A 74 16.56 1.14 -4.39
N ASP A 75 15.31 0.68 -4.18
CA ASP A 75 14.84 -0.66 -4.60
C ASP A 75 14.45 -0.73 -6.08
N LEU A 76 14.44 0.40 -6.79
CA LEU A 76 14.37 0.35 -8.25
C LEU A 76 15.67 -0.26 -8.78
N PRO A 77 15.59 -1.34 -9.58
CA PRO A 77 16.77 -1.90 -10.20
C PRO A 77 17.58 -0.78 -10.86
N SER A 78 18.86 -0.65 -10.52
CA SER A 78 19.75 0.44 -10.93
C SER A 78 19.90 0.60 -12.45
N GLU A 79 19.34 -0.29 -13.23
CA GLU A 79 19.41 -0.33 -14.69
C GLU A 79 18.29 0.45 -15.40
N ALA A 80 17.40 1.13 -14.68
CA ALA A 80 16.39 1.99 -15.32
C ALA A 80 16.98 3.34 -15.73
N ASN A 81 17.98 3.30 -16.62
CA ASN A 81 18.68 4.47 -17.13
C ASN A 81 17.69 5.47 -17.74
N GLY A 82 17.67 6.70 -17.20
CA GLY A 82 16.87 7.80 -17.72
C GLY A 82 15.38 7.78 -17.33
N PHE A 83 14.94 6.88 -16.46
CA PHE A 83 13.53 6.85 -16.04
C PHE A 83 13.16 8.06 -15.16
N LYS A 84 14.01 8.42 -14.20
CA LYS A 84 13.76 9.56 -13.28
C LYS A 84 13.93 10.93 -14.00
N GLU A 85 14.56 10.97 -15.16
CA GLU A 85 14.68 12.15 -16.02
C GLU A 85 13.49 12.29 -16.98
N SER A 86 12.59 11.31 -17.06
CA SER A 86 11.44 11.33 -17.97
C SER A 86 10.47 12.48 -17.66
N GLN A 87 9.79 12.97 -18.70
CA GLN A 87 8.79 14.03 -18.55
C GLN A 87 7.60 13.55 -17.70
N VAL A 88 7.18 12.31 -17.87
CA VAL A 88 6.10 11.73 -17.08
C VAL A 88 6.47 11.67 -15.61
N TRP A 89 7.67 11.22 -15.25
CA TRP A 89 8.13 11.17 -13.86
C TRP A 89 8.16 12.54 -13.20
N ASN A 90 8.64 13.55 -13.91
CA ASN A 90 8.73 14.91 -13.42
C ASN A 90 7.36 15.60 -13.23
N LYS A 91 6.32 15.11 -13.91
CA LYS A 91 4.94 15.60 -13.75
C LYS A 91 4.19 14.94 -12.60
N LEU A 92 4.70 13.86 -12.01
CA LEU A 92 4.04 13.15 -10.91
C LEU A 92 4.17 13.91 -9.60
N TYR A 93 3.10 13.90 -8.82
CA TYR A 93 3.14 14.27 -7.40
C TYR A 93 3.87 13.19 -6.60
N THR A 94 4.35 13.54 -5.39
CA THR A 94 5.10 12.63 -4.52
C THR A 94 4.36 11.31 -4.28
N PHE A 95 3.10 11.36 -3.89
CA PHE A 95 2.30 10.15 -3.67
C PHE A 95 2.16 9.26 -4.92
N GLN A 96 2.13 9.87 -6.12
CA GLN A 96 2.11 9.10 -7.37
C GLN A 96 3.47 8.45 -7.65
N LYS A 97 4.57 9.11 -7.33
CA LYS A 97 5.91 8.54 -7.43
C LYS A 97 6.06 7.32 -6.52
N ASP A 98 5.61 7.45 -5.28
CA ASP A 98 5.59 6.33 -4.32
C ASP A 98 4.73 5.17 -4.85
N ALA A 99 3.56 5.47 -5.42
CA ALA A 99 2.71 4.46 -6.05
C ALA A 99 3.40 3.77 -7.23
N VAL A 100 4.11 4.50 -8.10
CA VAL A 100 4.86 3.92 -9.24
C VAL A 100 5.93 2.95 -8.73
N ILE A 101 6.71 3.33 -7.73
CA ILE A 101 7.75 2.49 -7.14
C ILE A 101 7.13 1.22 -6.56
N ALA A 102 6.04 1.37 -5.80
CA ALA A 102 5.31 0.25 -5.22
C ALA A 102 4.73 -0.71 -6.28
N ILE A 103 4.20 -0.17 -7.40
CA ILE A 103 3.71 -0.96 -8.53
C ILE A 103 4.84 -1.75 -9.16
N ILE A 104 5.97 -1.10 -9.46
CA ILE A 104 7.13 -1.75 -10.07
C ILE A 104 7.64 -2.89 -9.17
N SER A 105 7.83 -2.61 -7.88
CA SER A 105 8.24 -3.64 -6.91
C SER A 105 7.30 -4.84 -6.89
N LYS A 106 5.98 -4.61 -6.91
CA LYS A 106 4.99 -5.70 -6.96
C LYS A 106 5.00 -6.47 -8.29
N LEU A 107 5.18 -5.77 -9.40
CA LEU A 107 5.28 -6.42 -10.70
C LEU A 107 6.51 -7.32 -10.79
N GLU A 108 7.66 -6.87 -10.28
CA GLU A 108 8.89 -7.68 -10.24
C GLU A 108 8.76 -8.89 -9.30
N GLN A 109 8.05 -8.73 -8.17
CA GLN A 109 7.90 -9.80 -7.18
C GLN A 109 6.77 -10.78 -7.49
N TYR A 110 5.62 -10.27 -7.97
CA TYR A 110 4.38 -11.06 -8.09
C TYR A 110 3.86 -11.18 -9.52
N ASN A 111 4.51 -10.57 -10.50
CA ASN A 111 4.09 -10.51 -11.90
C ASN A 111 2.69 -9.86 -12.09
N GLY A 112 2.22 -9.09 -11.13
CA GLY A 112 0.93 -8.42 -11.21
C GLY A 112 0.62 -7.54 -10.00
N CYS A 113 -0.21 -6.50 -10.21
CA CYS A 113 -0.75 -5.69 -9.12
C CYS A 113 -2.07 -5.04 -9.55
N ILE A 114 -2.80 -4.51 -8.58
CA ILE A 114 -4.02 -3.72 -8.79
C ILE A 114 -3.79 -2.32 -8.22
N LEU A 115 -3.99 -1.28 -9.05
CA LEU A 115 -4.00 0.12 -8.62
C LEU A 115 -5.46 0.55 -8.39
N ALA A 116 -5.85 0.63 -7.12
CA ALA A 116 -7.23 0.89 -6.68
C ALA A 116 -7.44 2.31 -6.13
N ASP A 117 -6.76 3.31 -6.70
CA ASP A 117 -6.91 4.71 -6.29
C ASP A 117 -8.29 5.27 -6.63
N SER A 118 -8.71 6.30 -5.90
CA SER A 118 -9.96 7.04 -6.19
C SER A 118 -9.95 7.68 -7.58
N VAL A 119 -11.13 7.94 -8.12
CA VAL A 119 -11.29 8.65 -9.40
C VAL A 119 -10.70 10.06 -9.29
N GLY A 120 -9.96 10.48 -10.31
CA GLY A 120 -9.35 11.83 -10.36
C GLY A 120 -7.93 11.93 -9.79
N LEU A 121 -7.38 10.91 -9.14
CA LEU A 121 -6.02 10.92 -8.58
C LEU A 121 -4.91 10.70 -9.64
N GLY A 122 -5.23 10.75 -10.92
CA GLY A 122 -4.23 10.71 -11.98
C GLY A 122 -3.66 9.31 -12.27
N LYS A 123 -4.43 8.24 -12.05
CA LYS A 123 -4.02 6.84 -12.35
C LYS A 123 -3.37 6.66 -13.73
N THR A 124 -3.85 7.40 -14.73
CA THR A 124 -3.28 7.36 -16.08
C THR A 124 -1.80 7.76 -16.09
N PHE A 125 -1.44 8.85 -15.40
CA PHE A 125 -0.04 9.29 -15.32
C PHE A 125 0.83 8.33 -14.52
N THR A 126 0.31 7.77 -13.43
CA THR A 126 0.98 6.70 -12.67
C THR A 126 1.25 5.49 -13.58
N ALA A 127 0.26 5.05 -14.35
CA ALA A 127 0.43 3.94 -15.28
C ALA A 127 1.40 4.25 -16.42
N LEU A 128 1.36 5.49 -16.98
CA LEU A 128 2.32 5.92 -18.00
C LEU A 128 3.76 5.93 -17.51
N ALA A 129 3.99 6.27 -16.24
CA ALA A 129 5.32 6.19 -15.64
C ALA A 129 5.80 4.73 -15.50
N VAL A 130 4.93 3.81 -15.10
CA VAL A 130 5.24 2.37 -15.10
C VAL A 130 5.55 1.88 -16.52
N ILE A 131 4.76 2.27 -17.52
CA ILE A 131 5.03 1.97 -18.93
C ILE A 131 6.42 2.46 -19.34
N LYS A 132 6.75 3.73 -19.02
CA LYS A 132 8.05 4.31 -19.34
C LYS A 132 9.21 3.55 -18.71
N TYR A 133 9.06 3.11 -17.47
CA TYR A 133 10.06 2.29 -16.79
C TYR A 133 10.35 1.00 -17.56
N TYR A 134 9.32 0.26 -17.96
CA TYR A 134 9.50 -0.99 -18.70
C TYR A 134 9.97 -0.78 -20.14
N GLU A 135 9.54 0.29 -20.82
CA GLU A 135 10.07 0.64 -22.16
C GLU A 135 11.56 1.01 -22.11
N ASN A 136 12.03 1.69 -21.05
CA ASN A 136 13.46 1.98 -20.87
C ASN A 136 14.30 0.70 -20.66
N ARG A 137 13.68 -0.38 -20.23
CA ARG A 137 14.28 -1.74 -20.15
C ARG A 137 14.12 -2.52 -21.46
N ASN A 138 13.73 -1.88 -22.56
CA ASN A 138 13.47 -2.50 -23.85
C ASN A 138 12.35 -3.56 -23.85
N LEU A 139 11.41 -3.44 -22.91
CA LEU A 139 10.23 -4.31 -22.88
C LEU A 139 9.08 -3.67 -23.67
N ARG A 140 8.27 -4.51 -24.29
CA ARG A 140 7.06 -4.07 -25.01
C ARG A 140 5.88 -4.07 -24.06
N VAL A 141 5.09 -3.01 -24.11
CA VAL A 141 3.92 -2.85 -23.24
C VAL A 141 2.65 -2.79 -24.10
N LEU A 142 1.61 -3.48 -23.65
CA LEU A 142 0.29 -3.48 -24.24
C LEU A 142 -0.72 -2.92 -23.25
N VAL A 143 -1.47 -1.91 -23.68
CA VAL A 143 -2.60 -1.33 -22.94
C VAL A 143 -3.88 -1.94 -23.48
N LEU A 144 -4.68 -2.56 -22.61
CA LEU A 144 -6.03 -3.02 -22.90
C LEU A 144 -7.04 -2.09 -22.22
N CYS A 145 -7.96 -1.53 -22.98
CA CYS A 145 -8.93 -0.58 -22.43
C CYS A 145 -10.31 -0.69 -23.14
N PRO A 146 -11.38 -0.16 -22.54
CA PRO A 146 -12.63 0.07 -23.24
C PRO A 146 -12.46 1.04 -24.42
N LYS A 147 -13.21 0.87 -25.51
CA LYS A 147 -13.10 1.70 -26.71
C LYS A 147 -13.17 3.20 -26.41
N LYS A 148 -14.05 3.63 -25.55
CA LYS A 148 -14.20 5.04 -25.15
C LYS A 148 -12.98 5.66 -24.47
N LEU A 149 -12.02 4.86 -24.00
CA LEU A 149 -10.77 5.31 -23.40
C LEU A 149 -9.57 5.20 -24.35
N SER A 150 -9.74 4.61 -25.52
CA SER A 150 -8.65 4.40 -26.47
C SER A 150 -7.99 5.71 -26.91
N ASP A 151 -8.79 6.74 -27.21
CA ASP A 151 -8.29 8.04 -27.67
C ASP A 151 -7.45 8.71 -26.55
N ASN A 152 -7.88 8.59 -25.30
CA ASN A 152 -7.11 9.11 -24.17
C ASN A 152 -5.73 8.43 -24.07
N TRP A 153 -5.65 7.12 -24.25
CA TRP A 153 -4.38 6.40 -24.24
C TRP A 153 -3.53 6.71 -25.47
N MET A 154 -4.14 6.91 -26.65
CA MET A 154 -3.41 7.30 -27.87
C MET A 154 -2.75 8.67 -27.76
N THR A 155 -3.32 9.59 -26.97
CA THR A 155 -2.80 10.96 -26.79
C THR A 155 -1.35 11.00 -26.30
N TYR A 156 -0.91 10.02 -25.52
CA TYR A 156 0.43 9.99 -24.91
C TYR A 156 1.47 9.21 -25.73
N LYS A 157 1.09 8.68 -26.88
CA LYS A 157 2.05 7.99 -27.77
C LYS A 157 2.95 8.98 -28.50
N ALA A 158 4.16 8.53 -28.82
CA ALA A 158 5.20 9.35 -29.47
C ALA A 158 4.72 10.13 -30.71
N ASN A 159 3.81 9.52 -31.49
CA ASN A 159 3.36 10.07 -32.77
C ASN A 159 2.15 11.01 -32.66
N TYR A 160 1.68 11.32 -31.45
CA TYR A 160 0.50 12.17 -31.27
C TYR A 160 0.88 13.66 -31.26
N VAL A 161 0.19 14.46 -32.08
CA VAL A 161 0.56 15.87 -32.38
C VAL A 161 0.57 16.75 -31.11
N ASN A 162 -0.36 16.56 -30.18
CA ASN A 162 -0.50 17.36 -28.95
C ASN A 162 -0.13 16.57 -27.69
N ASN A 163 0.86 15.69 -27.78
CA ASN A 163 1.28 14.87 -26.65
C ASN A 163 1.97 15.73 -25.57
N PRO A 164 1.40 15.82 -24.33
CA PRO A 164 1.99 16.65 -23.27
C PRO A 164 3.28 16.07 -22.68
N ILE A 165 3.66 14.84 -23.05
CA ILE A 165 4.89 14.15 -22.65
C ILE A 165 5.62 13.59 -23.89
N ALA A 166 5.59 14.31 -24.99
CA ALA A 166 6.18 13.88 -26.27
C ALA A 166 7.67 13.51 -26.16
N GLY A 167 8.43 14.17 -25.27
CA GLY A 167 9.84 13.88 -25.04
C GLY A 167 10.12 12.48 -24.51
N ASP A 168 9.14 11.84 -23.88
CA ASP A 168 9.28 10.47 -23.39
C ASP A 168 9.19 9.40 -24.48
N SER A 169 8.70 9.78 -25.66
CA SER A 169 8.64 8.93 -26.87
C SER A 169 8.01 7.55 -26.61
N LEU A 170 6.90 7.51 -25.87
CA LEU A 170 6.22 6.27 -25.50
C LEU A 170 5.68 5.51 -26.73
N ARG A 171 5.90 4.19 -26.77
CA ARG A 171 5.65 3.33 -27.95
C ARG A 171 4.68 2.18 -27.66
N TYR A 172 4.08 2.11 -26.51
CA TYR A 172 3.15 1.04 -26.14
C TYR A 172 2.04 0.85 -27.18
N ASP A 173 1.54 -0.37 -27.28
CA ASP A 173 0.40 -0.69 -28.12
C ASP A 173 -0.91 -0.52 -27.34
N VAL A 174 -1.98 -0.13 -28.05
CA VAL A 174 -3.32 0.02 -27.46
C VAL A 174 -4.28 -0.91 -28.18
N LEU A 175 -4.89 -1.82 -27.44
CA LEU A 175 -6.00 -2.61 -27.91
C LEU A 175 -7.25 -2.28 -27.08
N TYR A 176 -8.39 -2.28 -27.72
CA TYR A 176 -9.66 -2.00 -27.04
C TYR A 176 -10.71 -3.03 -27.40
N HIS A 177 -11.59 -3.30 -26.45
CA HIS A 177 -12.77 -4.13 -26.67
C HIS A 177 -13.87 -3.24 -27.28
N PRO A 178 -14.51 -3.64 -28.39
CA PRO A 178 -15.74 -2.97 -28.86
C PRO A 178 -16.82 -3.14 -27.78
N ASP A 179 -17.61 -2.10 -27.57
CA ASP A 179 -18.76 -2.10 -26.64
C ASP A 179 -19.80 -3.13 -27.06
#